data_d486d6dd1995f54f0faf2f499f9c7017
#
_entry.id   d486d6dd1995f54f0faf2f499f9c7017
#
_cell.length_a   1.000
_cell.length_b   1.000
_cell.length_c   1.000
_cell.angle_alpha   90.00
_cell.angle_beta   90.00
_cell.angle_gamma   90.00
#
_symmetry.space_group_name_H-M   'P 1'
#
loop_
_entity.id
_entity.type
_entity.pdbx_description
1 polymer ?
#
loop_
_entity_poly.entity_id
_entity_poly.type
_entity_poly.pdbx_seq_one_letter_code
_entity_poly.pdbx_strand_id
1 'polypeptide(L)'
;YSLPLLPTDDFLFGEKVKQRVKSTFGDLRDLNSLVDSALASEASIVFHLGAQALVPLSFDDPVGTYGTNVMGTLNVLEACRRLPTLDAVINITSDKCYENNEWERGYKETDRLGGFDPYSSSKACSEILTSSYYRSFLADKNISAVTVRAGNVIGGGDWAPNRLIPDAIRAFSSGT
;
A
#
# COMPACT_ATOMS: atom_id res chain seq x y z
N TYR A 1 4.41 -3.73 -6.49
CA TYR A 1 4.54 -5.18 -6.28
C TYR A 1 3.16 -5.81 -6.36
N SER A 2 2.82 -6.42 -7.46
CA SER A 2 1.67 -7.31 -7.50
C SER A 2 2.18 -8.71 -7.21
N LEU A 3 1.67 -9.33 -6.18
CA LEU A 3 1.85 -10.76 -6.00
C LEU A 3 1.24 -11.45 -7.23
N PRO A 4 1.98 -12.28 -7.97
CA PRO A 4 1.44 -13.00 -9.11
C PRO A 4 0.63 -14.20 -8.61
N LEU A 5 -0.44 -13.94 -7.86
CA LEU A 5 -1.13 -15.03 -7.18
C LEU A 5 -2.43 -15.47 -7.82
N LEU A 6 -2.86 -14.81 -8.89
CA LEU A 6 -4.09 -15.23 -9.57
C LEU A 6 -3.96 -15.04 -11.07
N PRO A 7 -4.57 -15.90 -11.88
CA PRO A 7 -4.77 -15.66 -13.31
C PRO A 7 -5.80 -14.53 -13.46
N THR A 8 -5.38 -13.31 -13.11
CA THR A 8 -6.21 -12.10 -13.12
C THR A 8 -6.14 -11.37 -14.45
N ASP A 9 -5.38 -11.92 -15.38
CA ASP A 9 -5.13 -11.26 -16.67
C ASP A 9 -6.40 -10.96 -17.46
N ASP A 10 -7.46 -11.74 -17.27
CA ASP A 10 -8.68 -11.57 -18.05
C ASP A 10 -9.77 -10.74 -17.37
N PHE A 11 -9.70 -10.50 -16.06
CA PHE A 11 -10.83 -9.95 -15.32
C PHE A 11 -10.77 -8.46 -15.01
N LEU A 12 -9.59 -7.93 -14.68
CA LEU A 12 -9.46 -6.54 -14.18
C LEU A 12 -9.06 -5.54 -15.26
N PHE A 13 -8.32 -5.98 -16.24
CA PHE A 13 -7.78 -5.09 -17.25
C PHE A 13 -7.95 -5.74 -18.63
N GLY A 14 -9.10 -5.50 -19.26
CA GLY A 14 -9.26 -5.88 -20.66
C GLY A 14 -8.10 -5.35 -21.49
N GLU A 15 -7.82 -5.96 -22.64
CA GLU A 15 -6.75 -5.62 -23.57
C GLU A 15 -6.54 -4.10 -23.78
N LYS A 16 -7.63 -3.33 -23.75
CA LYS A 16 -7.58 -1.86 -23.89
C LYS A 16 -6.83 -1.16 -22.76
N VAL A 17 -6.85 -1.72 -21.54
CA VAL A 17 -6.13 -1.12 -20.40
C VAL A 17 -4.68 -1.59 -20.41
N LYS A 18 -4.42 -2.87 -20.73
CA LYS A 18 -3.04 -3.39 -20.89
C LYS A 18 -2.22 -2.56 -21.89
N GLN A 19 -2.84 -2.14 -22.99
CA GLN A 19 -2.17 -1.29 -24.01
C GLN A 19 -1.84 0.13 -23.51
N ARG A 20 -2.48 0.60 -22.44
CA ARG A 20 -2.30 1.94 -21.87
C ARG A 20 -1.39 1.96 -20.64
N VAL A 21 -0.97 0.82 -20.16
CA VAL A 21 -0.17 0.66 -18.93
C VAL A 21 1.15 -0.03 -19.27
N LYS A 22 2.25 0.59 -18.88
CA LYS A 22 3.57 -0.07 -18.88
C LYS A 22 3.78 -0.73 -17.54
N SER A 23 3.82 -2.06 -17.50
CA SER A 23 4.01 -2.84 -16.28
C SER A 23 5.46 -3.25 -16.10
N THR A 24 5.97 -3.10 -14.88
CA THR A 24 7.26 -3.64 -14.46
C THR A 24 7.04 -4.44 -13.16
N PHE A 25 7.57 -5.65 -13.11
CA PHE A 25 7.48 -6.50 -11.92
C PHE A 25 8.75 -6.33 -11.09
N GLY A 26 8.58 -6.22 -9.76
CA GLY A 26 9.69 -6.05 -8.84
C GLY A 26 9.27 -6.24 -7.39
N ASP A 27 10.25 -6.21 -6.50
CA ASP A 27 10.04 -6.28 -5.06
C ASP A 27 10.27 -4.89 -4.44
N LEU A 28 9.33 -4.40 -3.64
CA LEU A 28 9.46 -3.12 -2.93
C LEU A 28 10.68 -3.07 -1.99
N ARG A 29 11.19 -4.24 -1.58
CA ARG A 29 12.37 -4.36 -0.74
C ARG A 29 13.68 -4.18 -1.51
N ASP A 30 13.64 -4.25 -2.84
CA ASP A 30 14.78 -3.95 -3.71
C ASP A 30 14.79 -2.46 -4.11
N LEU A 31 15.51 -1.67 -3.32
CA LEU A 31 15.62 -0.23 -3.53
C LEU A 31 16.18 0.12 -4.92
N ASN A 32 17.20 -0.60 -5.39
CA ASN A 32 17.86 -0.24 -6.64
C ASN A 32 16.94 -0.45 -7.84
N SER A 33 16.29 -1.61 -7.92
CA SER A 33 15.31 -1.91 -8.97
C SER A 33 14.14 -0.93 -8.96
N LEU A 34 13.68 -0.54 -7.76
CA LEU A 34 12.59 0.42 -7.60
C LEU A 34 13.00 1.83 -8.07
N VAL A 35 14.19 2.29 -7.71
CA VAL A 35 14.74 3.59 -8.15
C VAL A 35 14.89 3.62 -9.67
N ASP A 36 15.48 2.58 -10.26
CA ASP A 36 15.66 2.51 -11.71
C ASP A 36 14.32 2.55 -12.45
N SER A 37 13.32 1.81 -11.94
CA SER A 37 11.97 1.81 -12.50
C SER A 37 11.28 3.18 -12.35
N ALA A 38 11.43 3.83 -11.21
CA ALA A 38 10.89 5.16 -10.98
C ALA A 38 11.49 6.20 -11.93
N LEU A 39 12.81 6.23 -12.04
CA LEU A 39 13.52 7.16 -12.94
C LEU A 39 13.13 6.93 -14.40
N ALA A 40 13.03 5.67 -14.83
CA ALA A 40 12.62 5.33 -16.21
C ALA A 40 11.15 5.67 -16.51
N SER A 41 10.32 5.88 -15.49
CA SER A 41 8.91 6.23 -15.66
C SER A 41 8.69 7.72 -15.95
N GLU A 42 9.61 8.59 -15.52
CA GLU A 42 9.47 10.06 -15.54
C GLU A 42 8.13 10.54 -14.93
N ALA A 43 7.61 9.81 -13.95
CA ALA A 43 6.31 10.07 -13.37
C ALA A 43 6.30 11.39 -12.59
N SER A 44 5.19 12.14 -12.70
CA SER A 44 4.95 13.33 -11.87
C SER A 44 4.12 13.02 -10.62
N ILE A 45 3.39 11.92 -10.61
CA ILE A 45 2.58 11.48 -9.47
C ILE A 45 2.86 9.99 -9.20
N VAL A 46 3.09 9.66 -7.93
CA VAL A 46 3.30 8.27 -7.48
C VAL A 46 2.16 7.88 -6.52
N PHE A 47 1.47 6.78 -6.83
CA PHE A 47 0.53 6.12 -5.93
C PHE A 47 1.18 4.87 -5.35
N HIS A 48 1.46 4.89 -4.05
CA HIS A 48 2.01 3.73 -3.35
C HIS A 48 0.87 2.89 -2.74
N LEU A 49 0.48 1.83 -3.45
CA LEU A 49 -0.54 0.87 -3.01
C LEU A 49 0.06 -0.49 -2.61
N GLY A 50 1.36 -0.68 -2.82
CA GLY A 50 2.03 -1.96 -2.56
C GLY A 50 2.14 -2.25 -1.06
N ALA A 51 1.61 -3.40 -0.62
CA ALA A 51 1.70 -3.85 0.77
C ALA A 51 1.43 -5.35 0.88
N GLN A 52 1.93 -5.97 1.95
CA GLN A 52 1.32 -7.17 2.51
C GLN A 52 0.05 -6.72 3.25
N ALA A 53 -1.14 -7.12 2.77
CA ALA A 53 -2.42 -6.53 3.16
C ALA A 53 -3.29 -7.44 4.06
N LEU A 54 -2.82 -8.65 4.38
CA LEU A 54 -3.59 -9.65 5.11
C LEU A 54 -3.17 -9.68 6.58
N VAL A 55 -4.11 -9.35 7.47
CA VAL A 55 -3.86 -9.39 8.93
C VAL A 55 -3.45 -10.79 9.40
N PRO A 56 -4.13 -11.91 9.03
CA PRO A 56 -3.70 -13.24 9.45
C PRO A 56 -2.26 -13.56 9.04
N LEU A 57 -1.88 -13.26 7.80
CA LEU A 57 -0.51 -13.50 7.31
C LEU A 57 0.54 -12.69 8.09
N SER A 58 0.16 -11.55 8.66
CA SER A 58 1.10 -10.75 9.47
C SER A 58 1.51 -11.42 10.78
N PHE A 59 0.67 -12.32 11.29
CA PHE A 59 1.04 -13.14 12.45
C PHE A 59 1.96 -14.31 12.07
N ASP A 60 1.74 -14.88 10.88
CA ASP A 60 2.56 -16.00 10.39
C ASP A 60 3.94 -15.52 9.92
N ASP A 61 4.00 -14.35 9.26
CA ASP A 61 5.24 -13.74 8.77
C ASP A 61 5.32 -12.25 9.13
N PRO A 62 5.61 -11.92 10.39
CA PRO A 62 5.77 -10.54 10.81
C PRO A 62 6.98 -9.86 10.17
N VAL A 63 8.09 -10.57 9.97
CA VAL A 63 9.32 -10.02 9.35
C VAL A 63 9.05 -9.61 7.90
N GLY A 64 8.43 -10.48 7.11
CA GLY A 64 8.04 -10.16 5.73
C GLY A 64 7.01 -9.02 5.67
N THR A 65 6.08 -8.96 6.63
CA THR A 65 5.10 -7.88 6.75
C THR A 65 5.78 -6.52 6.98
N TYR A 66 6.64 -6.40 7.98
CA TYR A 66 7.38 -5.15 8.21
C TYR A 66 8.38 -4.86 7.09
N GLY A 67 9.05 -5.87 6.56
CA GLY A 67 9.94 -5.72 5.41
C GLY A 67 9.24 -5.11 4.20
N THR A 68 8.03 -5.57 3.89
CA THR A 68 7.25 -5.05 2.76
C THR A 68 6.59 -3.71 3.10
N ASN A 69 5.91 -3.60 4.24
CA ASN A 69 5.08 -2.43 4.53
C ASN A 69 5.88 -1.25 5.06
N VAL A 70 6.93 -1.47 5.84
CA VAL A 70 7.74 -0.39 6.41
C VAL A 70 8.95 -0.11 5.53
N MET A 71 9.79 -1.13 5.30
CA MET A 71 10.99 -0.94 4.48
C MET A 71 10.65 -0.69 3.01
N GLY A 72 9.61 -1.37 2.48
CA GLY A 72 9.12 -1.09 1.13
C GLY A 72 8.58 0.33 0.99
N THR A 73 7.84 0.85 1.97
CA THR A 73 7.41 2.27 1.97
C THR A 73 8.61 3.21 2.03
N LEU A 74 9.62 2.91 2.86
CA LEU A 74 10.86 3.68 2.91
C LEU A 74 11.54 3.74 1.54
N ASN A 75 11.63 2.60 0.86
CA ASN A 75 12.26 2.50 -0.46
C ASN A 75 11.46 3.28 -1.53
N VAL A 76 10.12 3.24 -1.47
CA VAL A 76 9.28 4.06 -2.38
C VAL A 76 9.52 5.55 -2.14
N LEU A 77 9.54 5.99 -0.90
CA LEU A 77 9.80 7.40 -0.56
C LEU A 77 11.21 7.84 -0.97
N GLU A 78 12.19 6.95 -0.84
CA GLU A 78 13.56 7.22 -1.30
C GLU A 78 13.66 7.30 -2.83
N ALA A 79 12.95 6.43 -3.56
CA ALA A 79 12.83 6.52 -5.01
C ALA A 79 12.13 7.83 -5.41
N CYS A 80 11.05 8.20 -4.73
CA CYS A 80 10.36 9.48 -4.93
C CYS A 80 11.30 10.68 -4.73
N ARG A 81 12.12 10.67 -3.70
CA ARG A 81 13.09 11.73 -3.42
C ARG A 81 14.12 11.94 -4.53
N ARG A 82 14.42 10.86 -5.30
CA ARG A 82 15.37 10.86 -6.42
C ARG A 82 14.73 11.16 -7.78
N LEU A 83 13.41 11.15 -7.87
CA LEU A 83 12.67 11.38 -9.11
C LEU A 83 12.54 12.88 -9.37
N PRO A 84 13.21 13.43 -10.41
CA PRO A 84 13.26 14.88 -10.62
C PRO A 84 11.96 15.46 -11.17
N THR A 85 11.09 14.62 -11.71
CA THR A 85 9.80 15.01 -12.32
C THR A 85 8.63 14.95 -11.34
N LEU A 86 8.89 14.56 -10.07
CA LEU A 86 7.84 14.28 -9.11
C LEU A 86 7.21 15.56 -8.55
N ASP A 87 5.88 15.66 -8.62
CA ASP A 87 5.04 16.69 -8.00
C ASP A 87 4.37 16.18 -6.72
N ALA A 88 3.96 14.90 -6.71
CA ALA A 88 3.23 14.34 -5.57
C ALA A 88 3.44 12.84 -5.36
N VAL A 89 3.42 12.42 -4.10
CA VAL A 89 3.31 11.01 -3.70
C VAL A 89 2.12 10.80 -2.79
N ILE A 90 1.29 9.81 -3.12
CA ILE A 90 0.11 9.40 -2.36
C ILE A 90 0.37 8.01 -1.79
N ASN A 91 0.52 7.90 -0.49
CA ASN A 91 0.71 6.62 0.20
C ASN A 91 -0.62 6.11 0.77
N ILE A 92 -1.06 4.95 0.29
CA ILE A 92 -2.29 4.32 0.75
C ILE A 92 -2.00 3.49 1.99
N THR A 93 -2.52 3.95 3.12
CA THR A 93 -2.38 3.29 4.41
C THR A 93 -3.67 2.54 4.78
N SER A 94 -4.15 2.65 6.02
CA SER A 94 -5.32 1.92 6.49
C SER A 94 -5.92 2.63 7.70
N ASP A 95 -7.23 2.46 7.90
CA ASP A 95 -7.91 2.81 9.14
C ASP A 95 -7.36 2.06 10.36
N LYS A 96 -6.73 0.90 10.15
CA LYS A 96 -6.11 0.11 11.21
C LYS A 96 -4.79 0.69 11.76
N CYS A 97 -4.32 1.81 11.20
CA CYS A 97 -3.14 2.52 11.72
C CYS A 97 -3.40 3.26 13.04
N TYR A 98 -4.65 3.41 13.44
CA TYR A 98 -4.99 4.04 14.72
C TYR A 98 -4.79 3.09 15.90
N GLU A 99 -4.44 3.64 17.06
CA GLU A 99 -4.64 2.96 18.35
C GLU A 99 -6.11 2.72 18.54
N ASN A 100 -6.56 1.46 18.61
CA ASN A 100 -7.97 1.13 18.74
C ASN A 100 -8.42 1.27 20.20
N ASN A 101 -9.14 2.33 20.49
CA ASN A 101 -9.71 2.61 21.82
C ASN A 101 -11.21 2.27 21.90
N GLU A 102 -11.79 1.68 20.86
CA GLU A 102 -13.20 1.29 20.79
C GLU A 102 -14.16 2.44 21.14
N TRP A 103 -13.81 3.67 20.73
CA TRP A 103 -14.64 4.85 20.98
C TRP A 103 -15.94 4.79 20.17
N GLU A 104 -17.01 5.36 20.72
CA GLU A 104 -18.28 5.55 20.00
C GLU A 104 -18.15 6.55 18.84
N ARG A 105 -17.21 7.49 18.92
CA ARG A 105 -16.94 8.44 17.84
C ARG A 105 -16.01 7.86 16.77
N GLY A 106 -16.13 8.36 15.54
CA GLY A 106 -15.16 8.10 14.47
C GLY A 106 -13.77 8.63 14.80
N TYR A 107 -12.72 7.97 14.26
CA TYR A 107 -11.34 8.43 14.36
C TYR A 107 -11.08 9.64 13.46
N LYS A 108 -10.13 10.48 13.87
CA LYS A 108 -9.64 11.64 13.13
C LYS A 108 -8.15 11.44 12.82
N GLU A 109 -7.65 12.16 11.82
CA GLU A 109 -6.25 12.06 11.38
C GLU A 109 -5.25 12.44 12.50
N THR A 110 -5.69 13.22 13.47
CA THR A 110 -4.90 13.65 14.63
C THR A 110 -4.92 12.66 15.80
N ASP A 111 -5.75 11.62 15.73
CA ASP A 111 -5.80 10.60 16.77
C ASP A 111 -4.51 9.75 16.76
N ARG A 112 -4.21 9.17 17.91
CA ARG A 112 -2.97 8.41 18.11
C ARG A 112 -2.85 7.26 17.12
N LEU A 113 -1.67 7.17 16.49
CA LEU A 113 -1.26 6.01 15.72
C LEU A 113 -0.84 4.88 16.65
N GLY A 114 -1.11 3.64 16.25
CA GLY A 114 -0.78 2.45 17.01
C GLY A 114 -0.90 1.21 16.15
N GLY A 115 -1.73 0.28 16.56
CA GLY A 115 -1.99 -0.98 15.88
C GLY A 115 -1.57 -2.18 16.73
N PHE A 116 -2.53 -3.03 17.01
CA PHE A 116 -2.33 -4.19 17.89
C PHE A 116 -1.54 -5.31 17.20
N ASP A 117 -1.85 -5.56 15.94
CA ASP A 117 -1.23 -6.64 15.16
C ASP A 117 -0.08 -6.10 14.27
N PRO A 118 0.80 -7.00 13.74
CA PRO A 118 1.93 -6.59 12.92
C PRO A 118 1.54 -5.84 11.65
N TYR A 119 0.39 -6.17 11.01
CA TYR A 119 -0.11 -5.43 9.86
C TYR A 119 -0.49 -4.00 10.25
N SER A 120 -1.33 -3.86 11.28
CA SER A 120 -1.83 -2.56 11.75
C SER A 120 -0.71 -1.62 12.16
N SER A 121 0.22 -2.12 12.97
CA SER A 121 1.40 -1.34 13.39
C SER A 121 2.34 -1.02 12.22
N SER A 122 2.50 -1.91 11.23
CA SER A 122 3.28 -1.61 10.03
C SER A 122 2.70 -0.45 9.22
N LYS A 123 1.36 -0.34 9.16
CA LYS A 123 0.68 0.77 8.51
C LYS A 123 0.82 2.08 9.30
N ALA A 124 0.81 2.02 10.63
CA ALA A 124 1.13 3.18 11.47
C ALA A 124 2.58 3.67 11.26
N CYS A 125 3.54 2.75 11.16
CA CYS A 125 4.92 3.08 10.81
C CYS A 125 5.03 3.75 9.43
N SER A 126 4.26 3.28 8.46
CA SER A 126 4.19 3.86 7.11
C SER A 126 3.69 5.31 7.12
N GLU A 127 2.71 5.65 7.98
CA GLU A 127 2.25 7.02 8.23
C GLU A 127 3.36 7.91 8.77
N ILE A 128 4.06 7.41 9.80
CA ILE A 128 5.17 8.14 10.45
C ILE A 128 6.32 8.39 9.45
N LEU A 129 6.69 7.37 8.66
CA LEU A 129 7.71 7.48 7.63
C LEU A 129 7.35 8.54 6.59
N THR A 130 6.12 8.51 6.06
CA THR A 130 5.68 9.46 5.05
C THR A 130 5.73 10.90 5.58
N SER A 131 5.23 11.12 6.80
CA SER A 131 5.30 12.42 7.46
C SER A 131 6.74 12.90 7.70
N SER A 132 7.63 12.00 8.10
CA SER A 132 9.06 12.32 8.30
C SER A 132 9.74 12.68 6.98
N TYR A 133 9.56 11.88 5.93
CA TYR A 133 10.14 12.12 4.61
C TYR A 133 9.65 13.43 3.98
N TYR A 134 8.35 13.72 4.11
CA TYR A 134 7.80 14.99 3.66
C TYR A 134 8.55 16.17 4.27
N ARG A 135 8.62 16.20 5.61
CA ARG A 135 9.23 17.32 6.34
C ARG A 135 10.74 17.43 6.14
N SER A 136 11.43 16.30 5.94
CA SER A 136 12.88 16.27 5.86
C SER A 136 13.44 16.45 4.46
N PHE A 137 12.68 16.06 3.41
CA PHE A 137 13.25 15.93 2.08
C PHE A 137 12.38 16.43 0.93
N LEU A 138 11.05 16.47 1.09
CA LEU A 138 10.15 16.74 -0.02
C LEU A 138 9.55 18.14 0.02
N ALA A 139 9.30 18.67 1.21
CA ALA A 139 8.69 20.00 1.39
C ALA A 139 9.52 21.11 0.73
N ASP A 140 10.83 21.12 0.95
CA ASP A 140 11.75 22.12 0.38
C ASP A 140 11.87 22.02 -1.15
N LYS A 141 11.48 20.88 -1.72
CA LYS A 141 11.43 20.65 -3.17
C LYS A 141 10.06 20.96 -3.77
N ASN A 142 9.12 21.43 -2.97
CA ASN A 142 7.72 21.68 -3.35
C ASN A 142 7.01 20.40 -3.85
N ILE A 143 7.41 19.23 -3.36
CA ILE A 143 6.78 17.93 -3.65
C ILE A 143 5.74 17.65 -2.56
N SER A 144 4.50 17.42 -2.94
CA SER A 144 3.44 17.04 -2.00
C SER A 144 3.56 15.58 -1.60
N ALA A 145 3.40 15.28 -0.30
CA ALA A 145 3.29 13.89 0.18
C ALA A 145 2.11 13.77 1.14
N VAL A 146 1.20 12.85 0.83
CA VAL A 146 0.00 12.62 1.62
C VAL A 146 -0.20 11.14 1.90
N THR A 147 -0.81 10.83 3.04
CA THR A 147 -1.31 9.49 3.36
C THR A 147 -2.83 9.46 3.22
N VAL A 148 -3.37 8.34 2.76
CA VAL A 148 -4.81 8.12 2.62
C VAL A 148 -5.18 6.87 3.40
N ARG A 149 -5.97 7.03 4.44
CA ARG A 149 -6.43 5.95 5.33
C ARG A 149 -7.75 5.41 4.81
N ALA A 150 -7.72 4.22 4.23
CA ALA A 150 -8.91 3.55 3.75
C ALA A 150 -9.34 2.46 4.73
N GLY A 151 -10.65 2.28 4.90
CA GLY A 151 -11.24 1.09 5.53
C GLY A 151 -11.18 -0.12 4.61
N ASN A 152 -12.15 -1.03 4.72
CA ASN A 152 -12.21 -2.18 3.84
C ASN A 152 -12.52 -1.75 2.40
N VAL A 153 -11.59 -2.02 1.49
CA VAL A 153 -11.77 -1.75 0.06
C VAL A 153 -12.36 -2.99 -0.60
N ILE A 154 -13.41 -2.80 -1.39
CA ILE A 154 -14.11 -3.85 -2.12
C ILE A 154 -13.95 -3.57 -3.62
N GLY A 155 -13.56 -4.58 -4.38
CA GLY A 155 -13.40 -4.45 -5.82
C GLY A 155 -13.42 -5.80 -6.53
N GLY A 156 -13.64 -5.78 -7.83
CA GLY A 156 -13.56 -6.97 -8.66
C GLY A 156 -12.12 -7.53 -8.71
N GLY A 157 -12.02 -8.88 -8.79
CA GLY A 157 -10.73 -9.56 -8.89
C GLY A 157 -9.99 -9.80 -7.56
N ASP A 158 -10.56 -9.42 -6.42
CA ASP A 158 -10.05 -9.81 -5.11
C ASP A 158 -10.56 -11.22 -4.76
N TRP A 159 -9.65 -12.19 -4.76
CA TRP A 159 -9.92 -13.58 -4.41
C TRP A 159 -9.08 -14.06 -3.21
N ALA A 160 -8.41 -13.13 -2.53
CA ALA A 160 -7.58 -13.47 -1.38
C ALA A 160 -8.42 -14.16 -0.28
N PRO A 161 -7.86 -15.17 0.40
CA PRO A 161 -8.52 -15.79 1.56
C PRO A 161 -8.62 -14.79 2.72
N ASN A 162 -9.54 -15.05 3.63
CA ASN A 162 -9.78 -14.20 4.82
C ASN A 162 -10.22 -12.76 4.46
N ARG A 163 -10.90 -12.61 3.34
CA ARG A 163 -11.56 -11.37 2.91
C ARG A 163 -13.07 -11.56 2.97
N LEU A 164 -13.77 -10.66 3.65
CA LEU A 164 -15.20 -10.77 3.94
C LEU A 164 -16.03 -11.07 2.68
N ILE A 165 -15.88 -10.27 1.63
CA ILE A 165 -16.72 -10.41 0.42
C ILE A 165 -16.34 -11.65 -0.41
N PRO A 166 -15.06 -11.89 -0.74
CA PRO A 166 -14.66 -13.12 -1.41
C PRO A 166 -15.06 -14.40 -0.66
N ASP A 167 -14.90 -14.42 0.66
CA ASP A 167 -15.26 -15.60 1.45
C ASP A 167 -16.76 -15.79 1.51
N ALA A 168 -17.55 -14.72 1.66
CA ALA A 168 -19.01 -14.80 1.58
C ALA A 168 -19.48 -15.32 0.20
N ILE A 169 -18.89 -14.84 -0.89
CA ILE A 169 -19.23 -15.34 -2.25
C ILE A 169 -18.88 -16.82 -2.38
N ARG A 170 -17.73 -17.28 -1.88
CA ARG A 170 -17.36 -18.70 -1.89
C ARG A 170 -18.36 -19.53 -1.09
N ALA A 171 -18.70 -19.10 0.14
CA ALA A 171 -19.64 -19.78 1.01
C ALA A 171 -21.02 -19.91 0.33
N PHE A 172 -21.60 -18.82 -0.15
CA PHE A 172 -22.87 -18.84 -0.85
C PHE A 172 -22.84 -19.70 -2.13
N SER A 173 -21.74 -19.68 -2.88
CA SER A 173 -21.61 -20.48 -4.10
C SER A 173 -21.46 -21.99 -3.82
N SER A 174 -20.91 -22.35 -2.66
CA SER A 174 -20.78 -23.76 -2.22
C SER A 174 -21.96 -24.27 -1.39
N GLY A 175 -22.90 -23.39 -1.04
CA GLY A 175 -24.08 -23.76 -0.23
C GLY A 175 -23.76 -23.97 1.26
N THR A 176 -22.68 -23.38 1.75
CA THR A 176 -22.24 -23.44 3.17
C THR A 176 -22.46 -22.12 3.88
#